data_2ede218ce95faeebc6201113b8e20c1e
#
_entry.id   2ede218ce95faeebc6201113b8e20c1e
#
_cell.length_a   1.000
_cell.length_b   1.000
_cell.length_c   1.000
_cell.angle_alpha   90.00
_cell.angle_beta   90.00
_cell.angle_gamma   90.00
#
_symmetry.space_group_name_H-M   'P 1'
#
loop_
_entity.id
_entity.type
_entity.pdbx_description
1 polymer ?
#
loop_
_entity_poly.entity_id
_entity_poly.type
_entity_poly.pdbx_seq_one_letter_code
_entity_poly.pdbx_strand_id
1 'polypeptide(L)'
;MTTPLSNLAHYPTNSDAELDRLQQLAEQLSGFDERVSLEWLDGAMTALAAGPRALPLLEWREALIGEAWSRAFADPESDREATAVLQSRWSVLLKQLDPELLMDAVDEIRLAPVMLEWTDEDKAQLVADGTIEAGSEDEEIPLTGEVWAHGFMDVVEQFSDDWAAPDEDSDDEMAEAYDTTLARVAMLTLHDPAELAKVLEDMYPGEKLERDDLIQEALFAAQDLRCYWVQNAPKPVTRTVENKVGRNDPCHCGSGKKFKKCHGA
;
A
#
# COMPACT_ATOMS: atom_id res chain seq x y z
N MET A 1 -15.78 -23.11 8.05
CA MET A 1 -14.55 -23.89 7.72
C MET A 1 -13.48 -22.84 7.50
N THR A 2 -12.75 -22.52 8.55
CA THR A 2 -11.62 -21.59 8.51
C THR A 2 -10.54 -22.20 7.64
N THR A 3 -10.29 -21.59 6.48
CA THR A 3 -9.09 -21.91 5.70
C THR A 3 -7.93 -21.24 6.44
N PRO A 4 -6.99 -21.97 7.01
CA PRO A 4 -5.87 -21.34 7.68
C PRO A 4 -5.06 -20.56 6.65
N LEU A 5 -4.52 -19.40 7.06
CA LEU A 5 -3.57 -18.56 6.31
C LEU A 5 -2.35 -19.34 5.75
N SER A 6 -2.24 -20.63 6.06
CA SER A 6 -1.18 -21.55 5.63
C SER A 6 -1.17 -21.92 4.14
N ASN A 7 -2.13 -21.48 3.33
CA ASN A 7 -2.11 -21.71 1.86
C ASN A 7 -1.37 -20.60 1.07
N LEU A 8 -0.79 -19.61 1.73
CA LEU A 8 0.06 -18.57 1.11
C LEU A 8 1.42 -19.09 0.59
N ALA A 9 1.67 -20.39 0.61
CA ALA A 9 2.98 -21.03 0.35
C ALA A 9 3.49 -20.97 -1.11
N HIS A 10 2.83 -20.24 -2.01
CA HIS A 10 3.25 -20.17 -3.43
C HIS A 10 3.86 -18.82 -3.83
N TYR A 11 3.85 -17.81 -2.96
CA TYR A 11 4.29 -16.46 -3.29
C TYR A 11 5.54 -16.08 -2.50
N PRO A 12 6.41 -15.22 -3.05
CA PRO A 12 7.61 -14.81 -2.34
C PRO A 12 7.24 -14.13 -1.03
N THR A 13 7.85 -14.57 0.05
CA THR A 13 7.72 -13.98 1.40
C THR A 13 9.11 -13.59 1.90
N ASN A 14 9.15 -12.68 2.86
CA ASN A 14 10.38 -12.44 3.58
C ASN A 14 10.70 -13.63 4.50
N SER A 15 11.99 -13.90 4.70
CA SER A 15 12.45 -14.83 5.73
C SER A 15 12.26 -14.22 7.12
N ASP A 16 12.19 -15.07 8.15
CA ASP A 16 12.10 -14.63 9.56
C ASP A 16 13.21 -13.63 9.90
N ALA A 17 14.45 -13.88 9.47
CA ALA A 17 15.57 -12.98 9.70
C ALA A 17 15.46 -11.62 8.97
N GLU A 18 14.69 -11.51 7.90
CA GLU A 18 14.38 -10.22 7.24
C GLU A 18 13.27 -9.50 7.99
N LEU A 19 12.27 -10.23 8.49
CA LEU A 19 11.21 -9.67 9.32
C LEU A 19 11.74 -9.20 10.67
N ASP A 20 12.64 -9.96 11.31
CA ASP A 20 13.32 -9.53 12.56
C ASP A 20 14.06 -8.21 12.36
N ARG A 21 14.73 -8.02 11.22
CA ARG A 21 15.42 -6.76 10.92
C ARG A 21 14.45 -5.62 10.67
N LEU A 22 13.32 -5.89 10.02
CA LEU A 22 12.27 -4.90 9.82
C LEU A 22 11.61 -4.51 11.15
N GLN A 23 11.40 -5.47 12.05
CA GLN A 23 10.94 -5.23 13.42
C GLN A 23 11.90 -4.30 14.18
N GLN A 24 13.19 -4.61 14.18
CA GLN A 24 14.21 -3.78 14.84
C GLN A 24 14.26 -2.36 14.27
N LEU A 25 14.07 -2.21 12.96
CA LEU A 25 14.00 -0.90 12.32
C LEU A 25 12.76 -0.14 12.79
N ALA A 26 11.59 -0.78 12.82
CA ALA A 26 10.35 -0.18 13.31
C ALA A 26 10.47 0.24 14.79
N GLU A 27 11.07 -0.59 15.63
CA GLU A 27 11.34 -0.27 17.05
C GLU A 27 12.27 0.94 17.22
N GLN A 28 13.27 1.12 16.36
CA GLN A 28 14.12 2.31 16.40
C GLN A 28 13.36 3.57 15.97
N LEU A 29 12.48 3.46 14.99
CA LEU A 29 11.64 4.58 14.53
C LEU A 29 10.56 4.95 15.55
N SER A 30 9.95 3.97 16.22
CA SER A 30 8.90 4.20 17.22
C SER A 30 9.37 5.06 18.40
N GLY A 31 10.66 5.05 18.71
CA GLY A 31 11.25 5.96 19.69
C GLY A 31 11.18 7.46 19.31
N PHE A 32 10.83 7.78 18.08
CA PHE A 32 10.71 9.14 17.54
C PHE A 32 9.33 9.44 16.95
N ASP A 33 8.60 8.40 16.54
CA ASP A 33 7.21 8.47 16.06
C ASP A 33 6.49 7.21 16.53
N GLU A 34 5.67 7.33 17.57
CA GLU A 34 4.97 6.22 18.22
C GLU A 34 3.95 5.50 17.32
N ARG A 35 3.54 6.11 16.20
CA ARG A 35 2.68 5.45 15.20
C ARG A 35 3.42 4.31 14.50
N VAL A 36 4.75 4.43 14.37
CA VAL A 36 5.53 3.49 13.57
C VAL A 36 5.76 2.19 14.34
N SER A 37 5.02 1.18 13.95
CA SER A 37 5.25 -0.22 14.32
C SER A 37 5.56 -1.05 13.08
N LEU A 38 5.90 -2.33 13.27
CA LEU A 38 6.10 -3.25 12.15
C LEU A 38 4.85 -3.39 11.27
N GLU A 39 3.69 -3.54 11.91
CA GLU A 39 2.41 -3.67 11.20
C GLU A 39 2.03 -2.39 10.46
N TRP A 40 2.13 -1.24 11.14
CA TRP A 40 1.85 0.05 10.53
C TRP A 40 2.74 0.27 9.29
N LEU A 41 4.04 -0.01 9.42
CA LEU A 41 5.00 0.14 8.33
C LEU A 41 4.68 -0.79 7.15
N ASP A 42 4.27 -2.02 7.44
CA ASP A 42 3.85 -2.99 6.42
C ASP A 42 2.58 -2.56 5.69
N GLY A 43 1.59 -2.07 6.42
CA GLY A 43 0.36 -1.51 5.85
C GLY A 43 0.63 -0.31 4.97
N ALA A 44 1.46 0.63 5.44
CA ALA A 44 1.87 1.80 4.66
C ALA A 44 2.61 1.41 3.38
N MET A 45 3.56 0.48 3.46
CA MET A 45 4.27 -0.03 2.28
C MET A 45 3.34 -0.77 1.31
N THR A 46 2.33 -1.48 1.83
CA THR A 46 1.33 -2.15 1.00
C THR A 46 0.47 -1.14 0.23
N ALA A 47 0.00 -0.08 0.88
CA ALA A 47 -0.73 0.99 0.21
C ALA A 47 0.09 1.65 -0.90
N LEU A 48 1.35 1.96 -0.62
CA LEU A 48 2.27 2.53 -1.62
C LEU A 48 2.48 1.59 -2.82
N ALA A 49 2.55 0.28 -2.58
CA ALA A 49 2.72 -0.71 -3.65
C ALA A 49 1.42 -0.95 -4.44
N ALA A 50 0.26 -0.86 -3.78
CA ALA A 50 -1.06 -0.98 -4.40
C ALA A 50 -1.52 0.30 -5.11
N GLY A 51 -0.96 1.44 -4.74
CA GLY A 51 -1.43 2.77 -5.09
C GLY A 51 -1.26 3.20 -6.54
N PRO A 52 -1.77 4.42 -6.84
CA PRO A 52 -1.87 4.95 -8.20
C PRO A 52 -0.54 5.27 -8.85
N ARG A 53 0.46 5.59 -8.05
CA ARG A 53 1.76 6.06 -8.51
C ARG A 53 2.90 5.28 -7.89
N ALA A 54 3.85 4.83 -8.72
CA ALA A 54 5.09 4.24 -8.23
C ALA A 54 5.98 5.33 -7.60
N LEU A 55 5.92 5.47 -6.29
CA LEU A 55 6.74 6.40 -5.53
C LEU A 55 8.13 5.80 -5.28
N PRO A 56 9.21 6.57 -5.58
CA PRO A 56 10.55 6.16 -5.15
C PRO A 56 10.63 6.03 -3.63
N LEU A 57 11.38 5.04 -3.14
CA LEU A 57 11.52 4.76 -1.72
C LEU A 57 11.92 6.01 -0.91
N LEU A 58 12.85 6.79 -1.41
CA LEU A 58 13.30 8.01 -0.72
C LEU A 58 12.21 9.09 -0.62
N GLU A 59 11.31 9.18 -1.62
CA GLU A 59 10.23 10.17 -1.63
C GLU A 59 9.18 9.84 -0.57
N TRP A 60 8.65 8.61 -0.57
CA TRP A 60 7.62 8.23 0.39
C TRP A 60 8.17 8.12 1.83
N ARG A 61 9.40 7.64 1.98
CA ARG A 61 10.08 7.60 3.29
C ARG A 61 10.16 9.00 3.91
N GLU A 62 10.58 9.98 3.13
CA GLU A 62 10.64 11.37 3.58
C GLU A 62 9.26 11.93 3.94
N ALA A 63 8.25 11.63 3.13
CA ALA A 63 6.89 12.14 3.34
C ALA A 63 6.20 11.55 4.57
N LEU A 64 6.40 10.26 4.88
CA LEU A 64 5.70 9.55 5.94
C LEU A 64 6.45 9.55 7.27
N ILE A 65 7.75 9.36 7.24
CA ILE A 65 8.59 9.09 8.43
C ILE A 65 9.92 9.87 8.42
N GLY A 66 10.06 10.91 7.58
CA GLY A 66 11.33 11.62 7.37
C GLY A 66 11.93 12.21 8.64
N GLU A 67 11.12 12.77 9.55
CA GLU A 67 11.60 13.30 10.83
C GLU A 67 12.13 12.18 11.74
N ALA A 68 11.35 11.12 11.95
CA ALA A 68 11.76 9.97 12.74
C ALA A 68 13.00 9.30 12.14
N TRP A 69 13.01 9.12 10.81
CA TRP A 69 14.13 8.54 10.09
C TRP A 69 15.44 9.30 10.28
N SER A 70 15.42 10.62 10.10
CA SER A 70 16.61 11.46 10.23
C SER A 70 17.18 11.47 11.65
N ARG A 71 16.36 11.22 12.67
CA ARG A 71 16.75 11.11 14.06
C ARG A 71 17.26 9.72 14.43
N ALA A 72 16.63 8.67 13.90
CA ALA A 72 17.01 7.29 14.16
C ALA A 72 18.29 6.87 13.41
N PHE A 73 18.47 7.36 12.17
CA PHE A 73 19.54 6.95 11.25
C PHE A 73 20.35 8.16 10.75
N ALA A 74 20.94 8.90 11.69
CA ALA A 74 21.65 10.15 11.39
C ALA A 74 23.00 9.96 10.65
N ASP A 75 23.65 8.78 10.78
CA ASP A 75 24.90 8.53 10.06
C ASP A 75 24.66 7.80 8.74
N PRO A 76 25.51 8.03 7.71
CA PRO A 76 25.30 7.49 6.36
C PRO A 76 25.41 5.94 6.27
N GLU A 77 25.99 5.26 7.23
CA GLU A 77 26.10 3.80 7.24
C GLU A 77 24.80 3.20 7.75
N SER A 78 24.31 3.68 8.90
CA SER A 78 23.01 3.26 9.43
C SER A 78 21.85 3.59 8.51
N ASP A 79 21.86 4.76 7.83
CA ASP A 79 20.84 5.12 6.82
C ASP A 79 20.83 4.12 5.65
N ARG A 80 22.01 3.71 5.15
CA ARG A 80 22.11 2.72 4.07
C ARG A 80 21.63 1.34 4.49
N GLU A 81 21.99 0.90 5.70
CA GLU A 81 21.57 -0.39 6.24
C GLU A 81 20.05 -0.43 6.46
N ALA A 82 19.49 0.59 7.10
CA ALA A 82 18.06 0.74 7.30
C ALA A 82 17.29 0.82 5.96
N THR A 83 17.81 1.57 4.98
CA THR A 83 17.22 1.63 3.64
C THR A 83 17.21 0.26 2.96
N ALA A 84 18.26 -0.56 3.12
CA ALA A 84 18.30 -1.90 2.55
C ALA A 84 17.27 -2.85 3.20
N VAL A 85 16.98 -2.68 4.49
CA VAL A 85 15.91 -3.42 5.18
C VAL A 85 14.54 -3.08 4.58
N LEU A 86 14.20 -1.80 4.40
CA LEU A 86 12.97 -1.39 3.73
C LEU A 86 12.89 -1.93 2.30
N GLN A 87 13.99 -1.88 1.54
CA GLN A 87 14.03 -2.40 0.17
C GLN A 87 13.78 -3.91 0.10
N SER A 88 14.20 -4.68 1.10
CA SER A 88 13.92 -6.12 1.16
C SER A 88 12.42 -6.36 1.18
N ARG A 89 11.69 -5.77 2.12
CA ARG A 89 10.23 -5.90 2.22
C ARG A 89 9.53 -5.33 0.98
N TRP A 90 9.92 -4.15 0.54
CA TRP A 90 9.39 -3.50 -0.65
C TRP A 90 9.43 -4.42 -1.89
N SER A 91 10.57 -5.08 -2.09
CA SER A 91 10.74 -6.01 -3.22
C SER A 91 9.82 -7.22 -3.17
N VAL A 92 9.45 -7.67 -1.97
CA VAL A 92 8.49 -8.76 -1.78
C VAL A 92 7.08 -8.30 -2.09
N LEU A 93 6.66 -7.15 -1.54
CA LEU A 93 5.33 -6.56 -1.79
C LEU A 93 5.08 -6.31 -3.28
N LEU A 94 6.06 -5.76 -4.01
CA LEU A 94 5.93 -5.54 -5.45
C LEU A 94 5.75 -6.84 -6.25
N LYS A 95 6.30 -7.96 -5.78
CA LYS A 95 6.10 -9.28 -6.42
C LYS A 95 4.74 -9.89 -6.04
N GLN A 96 4.29 -9.68 -4.81
CA GLN A 96 2.98 -10.13 -4.36
C GLN A 96 1.85 -9.35 -5.05
N LEU A 97 2.08 -8.07 -5.31
CA LEU A 97 1.15 -7.16 -6.01
C LEU A 97 1.52 -6.96 -7.49
N ASP A 98 2.15 -7.95 -8.12
CA ASP A 98 2.39 -7.94 -9.57
C ASP A 98 1.04 -8.03 -10.30
N PRO A 99 0.65 -6.98 -11.08
CA PRO A 99 -0.67 -6.92 -11.66
C PRO A 99 -0.94 -8.00 -12.71
N GLU A 100 0.09 -8.49 -13.42
CA GLU A 100 -0.09 -9.58 -14.39
C GLU A 100 -0.52 -10.87 -13.66
N LEU A 101 0.12 -11.14 -12.53
CA LEU A 101 -0.19 -12.32 -11.72
C LEU A 101 -1.51 -12.18 -10.96
N LEU A 102 -1.87 -10.98 -10.49
CA LEU A 102 -3.16 -10.71 -9.83
C LEU A 102 -4.33 -10.92 -10.81
N MET A 103 -4.21 -10.44 -12.03
CA MET A 103 -5.25 -10.59 -13.06
C MET A 103 -5.40 -12.04 -13.55
N ASP A 104 -4.35 -12.85 -13.48
CA ASP A 104 -4.40 -14.28 -13.83
C ASP A 104 -5.06 -15.15 -12.74
N ALA A 105 -5.09 -14.68 -11.48
CA ALA A 105 -5.57 -15.44 -10.32
C ALA A 105 -6.40 -14.55 -9.38
N VAL A 106 -7.50 -14.00 -9.88
CA VAL A 106 -8.37 -13.02 -9.18
C VAL A 106 -8.99 -13.53 -7.88
N ASP A 107 -9.15 -14.84 -7.75
CA ASP A 107 -9.74 -15.49 -6.58
C ASP A 107 -8.69 -15.90 -5.52
N GLU A 108 -7.41 -15.54 -5.72
CA GLU A 108 -6.34 -15.92 -4.83
C GLU A 108 -5.77 -14.73 -4.07
N ILE A 109 -5.64 -14.86 -2.74
CA ILE A 109 -4.90 -13.90 -1.93
C ILE A 109 -3.40 -14.19 -2.10
N ARG A 110 -2.67 -13.26 -2.69
CA ARG A 110 -1.22 -13.32 -2.92
C ARG A 110 -0.45 -12.48 -1.91
N LEU A 111 -1.12 -11.49 -1.33
CA LEU A 111 -0.55 -10.60 -0.33
C LEU A 111 -0.42 -11.32 1.00
N ALA A 112 0.79 -11.34 1.55
CA ALA A 112 1.10 -11.87 2.87
C ALA A 112 1.50 -10.69 3.78
N PRO A 113 0.52 -10.10 4.48
CA PRO A 113 0.77 -8.96 5.36
C PRO A 113 1.51 -9.40 6.62
N VAL A 114 2.16 -8.43 7.26
CA VAL A 114 2.66 -8.60 8.63
C VAL A 114 1.61 -8.05 9.58
N MET A 115 0.90 -8.95 10.25
CA MET A 115 -0.12 -8.64 11.25
C MET A 115 0.15 -9.46 12.49
N LEU A 116 0.05 -8.83 13.65
CA LEU A 116 0.20 -9.49 14.94
C LEU A 116 -1.16 -10.02 15.40
N GLU A 117 -1.15 -11.25 15.87
CA GLU A 117 -2.28 -11.87 16.52
C GLU A 117 -1.99 -11.95 18.02
N TRP A 118 -2.79 -11.27 18.83
CA TRP A 118 -2.65 -11.27 20.26
C TRP A 118 -3.32 -12.50 20.88
N THR A 119 -2.51 -13.41 21.39
CA THR A 119 -3.03 -14.58 22.11
C THR A 119 -3.50 -14.20 23.52
N ASP A 120 -4.35 -15.03 24.13
CA ASP A 120 -4.77 -14.82 25.51
C ASP A 120 -3.58 -14.79 26.49
N GLU A 121 -2.49 -15.49 26.16
CA GLU A 121 -1.26 -15.50 26.94
C GLU A 121 -0.52 -14.16 26.82
N ASP A 122 -0.44 -13.59 25.60
CA ASP A 122 0.15 -12.27 25.38
C ASP A 122 -0.63 -11.18 26.12
N LYS A 123 -1.97 -11.21 26.03
CA LYS A 123 -2.85 -10.28 26.75
C LYS A 123 -2.67 -10.38 28.27
N ALA A 124 -2.65 -11.61 28.79
CA ALA A 124 -2.42 -11.83 30.22
C ALA A 124 -1.04 -11.34 30.68
N GLN A 125 -0.01 -11.44 29.84
CA GLN A 125 1.32 -10.94 30.15
C GLN A 125 1.34 -9.41 30.21
N LEU A 126 0.67 -8.70 29.30
CA LEU A 126 0.57 -7.23 29.32
C LEU A 126 -0.12 -6.71 30.59
N VAL A 127 -1.13 -7.44 31.08
CA VAL A 127 -1.75 -7.14 32.38
C VAL A 127 -0.79 -7.43 33.54
N ALA A 128 -0.08 -8.56 33.50
CA ALA A 128 0.80 -8.99 34.60
C ALA A 128 1.98 -8.05 34.79
N ASP A 129 2.53 -7.47 33.74
CA ASP A 129 3.64 -6.50 33.79
C ASP A 129 3.17 -5.05 33.94
N GLY A 130 1.85 -4.82 33.95
CA GLY A 130 1.24 -3.51 34.20
C GLY A 130 1.28 -2.58 32.98
N THR A 131 1.43 -3.11 31.78
CA THR A 131 1.37 -2.35 30.54
C THR A 131 -0.05 -1.88 30.27
N ILE A 132 -1.04 -2.73 30.57
CA ILE A 132 -2.49 -2.43 30.46
C ILE A 132 -3.18 -2.77 31.80
N GLU A 133 -4.36 -2.17 32.05
CA GLU A 133 -5.17 -2.49 33.21
C GLU A 133 -5.95 -3.80 33.02
N ALA A 134 -6.13 -4.57 34.08
CA ALA A 134 -6.94 -5.77 34.02
C ALA A 134 -8.42 -5.44 33.72
N GLY A 135 -8.93 -5.99 32.64
CA GLY A 135 -10.30 -5.76 32.16
C GLY A 135 -10.42 -4.66 31.09
N SER A 136 -9.30 -4.05 30.67
CA SER A 136 -9.26 -3.08 29.56
C SER A 136 -8.67 -3.69 28.26
N GLU A 137 -8.42 -5.02 28.26
CA GLU A 137 -7.73 -5.69 27.15
C GLU A 137 -8.39 -5.47 25.80
N ASP A 138 -9.73 -5.47 25.77
CA ASP A 138 -10.51 -5.25 24.54
C ASP A 138 -10.57 -3.78 24.12
N GLU A 139 -10.17 -2.83 24.96
CA GLU A 139 -10.15 -1.41 24.67
C GLU A 139 -8.74 -0.91 24.32
N GLU A 140 -7.70 -1.51 24.92
CA GLU A 140 -6.32 -1.04 24.80
C GLU A 140 -5.48 -1.85 23.81
N ILE A 141 -5.87 -3.10 23.51
CA ILE A 141 -5.15 -3.95 22.57
C ILE A 141 -5.79 -3.85 21.18
N PRO A 142 -5.03 -3.45 20.14
CA PRO A 142 -5.55 -3.38 18.79
C PRO A 142 -6.05 -4.74 18.29
N LEU A 143 -7.12 -4.73 17.51
CA LEU A 143 -7.61 -5.93 16.84
C LEU A 143 -6.62 -6.36 15.74
N THR A 144 -6.53 -7.66 15.46
CA THR A 144 -5.66 -8.17 14.40
C THR A 144 -5.91 -7.44 13.08
N GLY A 145 -4.86 -6.89 12.47
CA GLY A 145 -4.93 -6.12 11.23
C GLY A 145 -5.35 -4.65 11.37
N GLU A 146 -5.75 -4.18 12.57
CA GLU A 146 -6.14 -2.79 12.80
C GLU A 146 -4.97 -1.83 12.56
N VAL A 147 -3.83 -2.11 13.16
CA VAL A 147 -2.62 -1.28 13.03
C VAL A 147 -2.10 -1.29 11.59
N TRP A 148 -2.18 -2.44 10.91
CA TRP A 148 -1.83 -2.54 9.49
C TRP A 148 -2.75 -1.66 8.63
N ALA A 149 -4.05 -1.69 8.88
CA ALA A 149 -5.01 -0.87 8.16
C ALA A 149 -4.81 0.63 8.43
N HIS A 150 -4.47 1.02 9.65
CA HIS A 150 -4.07 2.41 9.95
C HIS A 150 -2.88 2.85 9.10
N GLY A 151 -1.83 2.03 9.00
CA GLY A 151 -0.68 2.33 8.14
C GLY A 151 -1.07 2.48 6.67
N PHE A 152 -1.98 1.64 6.18
CA PHE A 152 -2.51 1.74 4.82
C PHE A 152 -3.28 3.06 4.61
N MET A 153 -4.19 3.38 5.51
CA MET A 153 -5.05 4.58 5.40
C MET A 153 -4.28 5.88 5.61
N ASP A 154 -3.24 5.91 6.42
CA ASP A 154 -2.34 7.06 6.57
C ASP A 154 -1.65 7.43 5.24
N VAL A 155 -1.31 6.43 4.41
CA VAL A 155 -0.79 6.67 3.06
C VAL A 155 -1.87 7.24 2.15
N VAL A 156 -3.08 6.71 2.20
CA VAL A 156 -4.21 7.22 1.40
C VAL A 156 -4.48 8.68 1.74
N GLU A 157 -4.45 9.05 3.02
CA GLU A 157 -4.64 10.43 3.49
C GLU A 157 -3.46 11.33 3.08
N GLN A 158 -2.22 10.89 3.33
CA GLN A 158 -1.01 11.65 3.01
C GLN A 158 -0.88 11.97 1.52
N PHE A 159 -1.31 11.06 0.67
CA PHE A 159 -1.28 11.20 -0.79
C PHE A 159 -2.68 11.31 -1.39
N SER A 160 -3.59 11.99 -0.69
CA SER A 160 -5.02 12.09 -1.05
C SER A 160 -5.27 12.61 -2.47
N ASP A 161 -4.42 13.51 -2.98
CA ASP A 161 -4.52 14.00 -4.37
C ASP A 161 -4.27 12.89 -5.40
N ASP A 162 -3.35 11.97 -5.11
CA ASP A 162 -3.05 10.81 -5.97
C ASP A 162 -4.15 9.73 -5.83
N TRP A 163 -4.72 9.57 -4.62
CA TRP A 163 -5.74 8.59 -4.27
C TRP A 163 -7.17 9.11 -4.46
N ALA A 164 -7.35 10.27 -5.04
CA ALA A 164 -8.69 10.80 -5.30
C ALA A 164 -9.50 9.82 -6.17
N ALA A 165 -10.78 9.62 -5.81
CA ALA A 165 -11.70 8.87 -6.64
C ALA A 165 -11.74 9.46 -8.07
N PRO A 166 -12.07 8.65 -9.10
CA PRO A 166 -12.26 9.16 -10.45
C PRO A 166 -13.24 10.31 -10.46
N ASP A 167 -12.99 11.32 -11.32
CA ASP A 167 -13.87 12.48 -11.47
C ASP A 167 -15.33 12.04 -11.68
N GLU A 168 -16.27 12.79 -11.07
CA GLU A 168 -17.73 12.55 -11.16
C GLU A 168 -18.27 12.48 -12.62
N ASP A 169 -17.50 12.95 -13.60
CA ASP A 169 -17.79 12.79 -15.03
C ASP A 169 -17.41 11.39 -15.58
N SER A 170 -16.68 10.58 -14.82
CA SER A 170 -16.44 9.16 -15.09
C SER A 170 -17.53 8.36 -14.39
N ASP A 171 -18.09 7.38 -15.11
CA ASP A 171 -19.11 6.42 -14.73
C ASP A 171 -19.35 6.30 -13.20
N ASP A 172 -20.49 6.76 -12.67
CA ASP A 172 -20.84 6.76 -11.24
C ASP A 172 -20.60 5.38 -10.58
N GLU A 173 -20.84 4.28 -11.34
CA GLU A 173 -20.61 2.91 -10.87
C GLU A 173 -19.13 2.63 -10.56
N MET A 174 -18.21 3.24 -11.29
CA MET A 174 -16.76 3.04 -11.10
C MET A 174 -16.27 3.77 -9.84
N ALA A 175 -16.77 4.97 -9.59
CA ALA A 175 -16.44 5.74 -8.39
C ALA A 175 -16.98 5.03 -7.13
N GLU A 176 -18.22 4.55 -7.17
CA GLU A 176 -18.84 3.79 -6.07
C GLU A 176 -18.09 2.47 -5.79
N ALA A 177 -17.67 1.76 -6.85
CA ALA A 177 -16.88 0.54 -6.71
C ALA A 177 -15.49 0.82 -6.09
N TYR A 178 -14.87 1.93 -6.45
CA TYR A 178 -13.60 2.36 -5.87
C TYR A 178 -13.73 2.67 -4.37
N ASP A 179 -14.71 3.48 -3.99
CA ASP A 179 -14.97 3.86 -2.60
C ASP A 179 -15.30 2.63 -1.75
N THR A 180 -16.12 1.72 -2.27
CA THR A 180 -16.44 0.44 -1.61
C THR A 180 -15.18 -0.40 -1.42
N THR A 181 -14.29 -0.46 -2.41
CA THR A 181 -13.05 -1.22 -2.32
C THR A 181 -12.13 -0.63 -1.26
N LEU A 182 -12.00 0.69 -1.20
CA LEU A 182 -11.19 1.35 -0.16
C LEU A 182 -11.81 1.18 1.24
N ALA A 183 -13.13 1.22 1.34
CA ALA A 183 -13.85 0.99 2.60
C ALA A 183 -13.61 -0.41 3.18
N ARG A 184 -13.37 -1.43 2.35
CA ARG A 184 -13.00 -2.80 2.79
C ARG A 184 -11.66 -2.84 3.53
N VAL A 185 -10.74 -1.94 3.25
CA VAL A 185 -9.52 -1.77 4.06
C VAL A 185 -9.82 -0.94 5.30
N ALA A 186 -10.52 0.18 5.13
CA ALA A 186 -10.80 1.13 6.20
C ALA A 186 -11.61 0.51 7.36
N MET A 187 -12.52 -0.45 7.10
CA MET A 187 -13.29 -1.10 8.16
C MET A 187 -12.44 -1.83 9.19
N LEU A 188 -11.21 -2.25 8.85
CA LEU A 188 -10.29 -2.85 9.82
C LEU A 188 -9.81 -1.86 10.88
N THR A 189 -9.86 -0.54 10.62
CA THR A 189 -9.49 0.49 11.60
C THR A 189 -10.58 0.73 12.65
N LEU A 190 -11.78 0.16 12.47
CA LEU A 190 -12.89 0.34 13.39
C LEU A 190 -12.74 -0.59 14.59
N HIS A 191 -12.42 0.00 15.73
CA HIS A 191 -12.26 -0.73 17.00
C HIS A 191 -13.60 -0.91 17.72
N ASP A 192 -14.50 0.07 17.64
CA ASP A 192 -15.85 -0.01 18.25
C ASP A 192 -16.73 -1.03 17.52
N PRO A 193 -17.16 -2.12 18.20
CA PRO A 193 -17.99 -3.14 17.60
C PRO A 193 -19.34 -2.61 17.07
N ALA A 194 -19.88 -1.54 17.65
CA ALA A 194 -21.16 -0.97 17.23
C ALA A 194 -21.01 -0.15 15.93
N GLU A 195 -19.89 0.55 15.76
CA GLU A 195 -19.56 1.24 14.51
C GLU A 195 -19.29 0.22 13.40
N LEU A 196 -18.47 -0.78 13.68
CA LEU A 196 -18.19 -1.88 12.74
C LEU A 196 -19.47 -2.58 12.30
N ALA A 197 -20.34 -2.96 13.22
CA ALA A 197 -21.61 -3.65 12.90
C ALA A 197 -22.49 -2.82 11.96
N LYS A 198 -22.50 -1.49 12.10
CA LYS A 198 -23.25 -0.60 11.23
C LYS A 198 -22.66 -0.59 9.81
N VAL A 199 -21.35 -0.50 9.68
CA VAL A 199 -20.66 -0.52 8.38
C VAL A 199 -20.89 -1.87 7.69
N LEU A 200 -20.84 -2.97 8.44
CA LEU A 200 -21.07 -4.31 7.89
C LEU A 200 -22.49 -4.52 7.41
N GLU A 201 -23.51 -4.00 8.13
CA GLU A 201 -24.90 -4.10 7.67
C GLU A 201 -25.12 -3.32 6.37
N ASP A 202 -24.42 -2.19 6.19
CA ASP A 202 -24.50 -1.40 4.96
C ASP A 202 -23.77 -2.06 3.78
N MET A 203 -22.58 -2.67 4.02
CA MET A 203 -21.76 -3.26 2.97
C MET A 203 -22.12 -4.72 2.65
N TYR A 204 -22.53 -5.49 3.66
CA TYR A 204 -22.80 -6.94 3.59
C TYR A 204 -24.13 -7.29 4.27
N PRO A 205 -25.27 -6.79 3.78
CA PRO A 205 -26.56 -6.90 4.47
C PRO A 205 -26.95 -8.36 4.71
N GLY A 206 -27.14 -8.69 5.99
CA GLY A 206 -27.54 -10.03 6.43
C GLY A 206 -26.41 -11.07 6.50
N GLU A 207 -25.18 -10.70 6.21
CA GLU A 207 -24.01 -11.57 6.38
C GLU A 207 -23.42 -11.44 7.79
N LYS A 208 -22.76 -12.49 8.25
CA LYS A 208 -22.00 -12.49 9.49
C LYS A 208 -20.54 -12.75 9.13
N LEU A 209 -19.74 -11.70 9.21
CA LEU A 209 -18.31 -11.75 8.95
C LEU A 209 -17.55 -11.71 10.29
N GLU A 210 -16.64 -12.64 10.46
CA GLU A 210 -15.71 -12.67 11.57
C GLU A 210 -14.46 -11.85 11.21
N ARG A 211 -13.58 -11.56 12.18
CA ARG A 211 -12.38 -10.72 11.94
C ARG A 211 -11.50 -11.26 10.81
N ASP A 212 -11.34 -12.58 10.71
CA ASP A 212 -10.57 -13.23 9.65
C ASP A 212 -11.17 -12.99 8.26
N ASP A 213 -12.50 -12.96 8.14
CA ASP A 213 -13.18 -12.65 6.88
C ASP A 213 -12.92 -11.21 6.47
N LEU A 214 -12.96 -10.27 7.44
CA LEU A 214 -12.67 -8.85 7.19
C LEU A 214 -11.23 -8.62 6.76
N ILE A 215 -10.29 -9.36 7.34
CA ILE A 215 -8.87 -9.32 6.92
C ILE A 215 -8.76 -9.81 5.48
N GLN A 216 -9.39 -10.91 5.11
CA GLN A 216 -9.38 -11.41 3.74
C GLN A 216 -9.98 -10.39 2.76
N GLU A 217 -11.11 -9.77 3.11
CA GLU A 217 -11.72 -8.71 2.32
C GLU A 217 -10.76 -7.52 2.10
N ALA A 218 -10.05 -7.09 3.14
CA ALA A 218 -9.06 -6.00 3.04
C ALA A 218 -7.86 -6.38 2.16
N LEU A 219 -7.40 -7.63 2.21
CA LEU A 219 -6.30 -8.10 1.36
C LEU A 219 -6.72 -8.19 -0.11
N PHE A 220 -7.92 -8.70 -0.40
CA PHE A 220 -8.48 -8.64 -1.74
C PHE A 220 -8.63 -7.19 -2.21
N ALA A 221 -9.14 -6.30 -1.35
CA ALA A 221 -9.28 -4.88 -1.69
C ALA A 221 -7.93 -4.23 -2.07
N ALA A 222 -6.85 -4.52 -1.35
CA ALA A 222 -5.52 -4.03 -1.69
C ALA A 222 -5.05 -4.53 -3.06
N GLN A 223 -5.36 -5.78 -3.42
CA GLN A 223 -5.07 -6.37 -4.74
C GLN A 223 -5.95 -5.75 -5.84
N ASP A 224 -7.24 -5.56 -5.57
CA ASP A 224 -8.19 -4.93 -6.48
C ASP A 224 -7.79 -3.47 -6.77
N LEU A 225 -7.41 -2.70 -5.74
CA LEU A 225 -6.89 -1.34 -5.89
C LEU A 225 -5.65 -1.31 -6.79
N ARG A 226 -4.73 -2.27 -6.62
CA ARG A 226 -3.56 -2.38 -7.50
C ARG A 226 -3.96 -2.60 -8.96
N CYS A 227 -4.86 -3.55 -9.22
CA CYS A 227 -5.36 -3.82 -10.56
C CYS A 227 -6.10 -2.61 -11.14
N TYR A 228 -6.94 -1.98 -10.33
CA TYR A 228 -7.67 -0.77 -10.70
C TYR A 228 -6.72 0.34 -11.19
N TRP A 229 -5.71 0.69 -10.39
CA TRP A 229 -4.78 1.76 -10.74
C TRP A 229 -3.93 1.45 -11.98
N VAL A 230 -3.53 0.20 -12.17
CA VAL A 230 -2.78 -0.21 -13.37
C VAL A 230 -3.66 -0.11 -14.63
N GLN A 231 -4.93 -0.50 -14.55
CA GLN A 231 -5.85 -0.45 -15.68
C GLN A 231 -6.24 0.99 -16.05
N ASN A 232 -6.35 1.87 -15.05
CA ASN A 232 -6.76 3.27 -15.18
C ASN A 232 -5.58 4.25 -15.20
N ALA A 233 -4.34 3.78 -15.16
CA ALA A 233 -3.16 4.63 -15.25
C ALA A 233 -3.21 5.50 -16.51
N PRO A 234 -2.90 6.82 -16.42
CA PRO A 234 -2.84 7.68 -17.58
C PRO A 234 -1.90 7.08 -18.62
N LYS A 235 -2.44 6.73 -19.79
CA LYS A 235 -1.63 6.20 -20.88
C LYS A 235 -0.62 7.27 -21.31
N PRO A 236 0.68 6.93 -21.43
CA PRO A 236 1.67 7.90 -21.86
C PRO A 236 1.24 8.48 -23.21
N VAL A 237 1.02 9.80 -23.24
CA VAL A 237 0.71 10.50 -24.48
C VAL A 237 1.91 10.29 -25.39
N THR A 238 1.70 9.50 -26.45
CA THR A 238 2.72 9.29 -27.46
C THR A 238 3.04 10.67 -28.05
N ARG A 239 4.18 11.24 -27.67
CA ARG A 239 4.63 12.52 -28.20
C ARG A 239 4.89 12.29 -29.68
N THR A 240 3.94 12.70 -30.53
CA THR A 240 4.15 12.70 -31.98
C THR A 240 5.32 13.64 -32.24
N VAL A 241 6.51 13.07 -32.43
CA VAL A 241 7.65 13.86 -32.88
C VAL A 241 7.32 14.25 -34.30
N GLU A 242 6.94 15.51 -34.50
CA GLU A 242 6.79 16.05 -35.87
C GLU A 242 8.07 15.66 -36.61
N ASN A 243 7.91 14.97 -37.72
CA ASN A 243 9.02 14.56 -38.57
C ASN A 243 9.81 15.81 -38.96
N LYS A 244 10.93 16.03 -38.29
CA LYS A 244 11.86 17.11 -38.66
C LYS A 244 12.26 16.85 -40.09
N VAL A 245 11.91 17.82 -40.99
CA VAL A 245 12.27 17.76 -42.39
C VAL A 245 13.77 17.45 -42.49
N GLY A 246 14.08 16.34 -43.12
CA GLY A 246 15.45 15.90 -43.30
C GLY A 246 16.27 16.91 -44.11
N ARG A 247 17.53 17.01 -43.87
CA ARG A 247 18.43 17.95 -44.56
C ARG A 247 18.34 17.85 -46.11
N ASN A 248 18.02 16.68 -46.62
CA ASN A 248 17.93 16.39 -48.04
C ASN A 248 16.52 16.40 -48.62
N ASP A 249 15.49 16.53 -47.75
CA ASP A 249 14.10 16.53 -48.18
C ASP A 249 13.73 17.83 -48.91
N PRO A 250 12.67 17.81 -49.70
CA PRO A 250 12.14 19.03 -50.33
C PRO A 250 11.78 20.07 -49.26
N CYS A 251 12.16 21.33 -49.48
CA CYS A 251 11.85 22.38 -48.52
C CYS A 251 10.32 22.62 -48.46
N HIS A 252 9.79 22.70 -47.25
CA HIS A 252 8.35 22.93 -47.00
C HIS A 252 7.82 24.26 -47.52
N CYS A 253 8.70 25.20 -47.94
CA CYS A 253 8.28 26.47 -48.53
C CYS A 253 7.85 26.35 -50.03
N GLY A 254 7.84 25.15 -50.62
CA GLY A 254 7.43 24.94 -52.01
C GLY A 254 8.45 25.39 -53.07
N SER A 255 9.67 25.81 -52.69
CA SER A 255 10.70 26.30 -53.63
C SER A 255 11.33 25.22 -54.52
N GLY A 256 11.02 23.95 -54.32
CA GLY A 256 11.60 22.79 -55.03
C GLY A 256 13.08 22.52 -54.64
N LYS A 257 13.68 23.31 -53.74
CA LYS A 257 15.05 23.13 -53.28
C LYS A 257 15.09 22.20 -52.06
N LYS A 258 16.21 21.48 -51.89
CA LYS A 258 16.43 20.69 -50.65
C LYS A 258 16.45 21.61 -49.44
N PHE A 259 15.91 21.14 -48.27
CA PHE A 259 15.82 21.93 -47.05
C PHE A 259 17.15 22.57 -46.67
N LYS A 260 18.29 21.84 -46.72
CA LYS A 260 19.63 22.35 -46.44
C LYS A 260 20.13 23.48 -47.39
N LYS A 261 19.50 23.68 -48.53
CA LYS A 261 19.83 24.71 -49.50
C LYS A 261 18.79 25.85 -49.55
N CYS A 262 17.83 25.83 -48.59
CA CYS A 262 16.80 26.83 -48.53
C CYS A 262 16.60 27.38 -47.11
N HIS A 263 16.02 26.63 -46.19
CA HIS A 263 15.77 27.05 -44.80
C HIS A 263 16.60 26.28 -43.76
N GLY A 264 17.45 25.38 -44.17
CA GLY A 264 18.38 24.61 -43.32
C GLY A 264 19.84 25.00 -43.50
N ALA A 265 20.09 26.19 -44.03
CA ALA A 265 21.47 26.75 -44.17
C ALA A 265 21.91 27.42 -42.87
#